data_39909ad51abb8ca13d1351dc0abadde1
#
_entry.id   39909ad51abb8ca13d1351dc0abadde1
#
_cell.length_a   1.000
_cell.length_b   1.000
_cell.length_c   1.000
_cell.angle_alpha   90.00
_cell.angle_beta   90.00
_cell.angle_gamma   90.00
#
_symmetry.space_group_name_H-M   'P 1'
#
loop_
_entity.id
_entity.type
_entity.pdbx_description
1 polymer ?
#
loop_
_entity_poly.entity_id
_entity_poly.type
_entity_poly.pdbx_seq_one_letter_code
_entity_poly.pdbx_strand_id
1 'polypeptide(L)'
;MAIIPKITVTQVDNVPKGQPGIAGKVAVVAEFSKTLTAPISVKSYAQAIAEAVNGPITSSSPVGDQILDSLFRGGATDVIIKDISPSTAGSPTGAEIVTAATTLEEKYDILFIPYVLTDSNITAVKAYLDDRFEASHPVGLIAPVTRTAAADYVTTSAIFADGGTFGLVSQQFTVNDTVLSVAQSAAYYCGLICERKVDESFTMKTLEGVEAVTPELTFAQGDMGYKLVEAGYPVAKCLNRAQKNFVIVNSRLPHVATATDGTEVNLDLYMERTINYIINLFNLEDFFGEKNNPTTLDAIEQRLARIKYDCVEEQGLVNDIVYSVEKVNRDCVRTNIEEIVFDGVITEIDANVTYDVI
;
A
#
# COMPACT_ATOMS: atom_id res chain seq x y z
N MET A 1 -14.40 -15.64 -8.94
CA MET A 1 -15.12 -14.43 -9.47
C MET A 1 -14.03 -13.54 -10.04
N ALA A 2 -13.99 -13.30 -11.34
CA ALA A 2 -12.94 -12.46 -11.94
C ALA A 2 -13.05 -11.05 -11.38
N ILE A 3 -11.98 -10.56 -10.78
CA ILE A 3 -11.87 -9.17 -10.35
C ILE A 3 -11.61 -8.37 -11.61
N ILE A 4 -12.60 -7.66 -12.11
CA ILE A 4 -12.51 -6.90 -13.36
C ILE A 4 -12.51 -5.43 -13.01
N PRO A 5 -11.36 -4.77 -12.96
CA PRO A 5 -11.29 -3.34 -12.79
C PRO A 5 -11.62 -2.61 -14.11
N LYS A 6 -12.16 -1.43 -13.99
CA LYS A 6 -12.17 -0.45 -15.09
C LYS A 6 -10.78 0.10 -15.23
N ILE A 7 -10.28 0.25 -16.45
CA ILE A 7 -8.87 0.45 -16.68
C ILE A 7 -8.59 1.71 -17.49
N THR A 8 -7.67 2.54 -17.04
CA THR A 8 -7.16 3.73 -17.70
C THR A 8 -5.65 3.76 -17.63
N VAL A 9 -4.94 4.32 -18.57
CA VAL A 9 -3.50 4.47 -18.55
C VAL A 9 -3.09 5.92 -18.51
N THR A 10 -2.21 6.25 -17.60
CA THR A 10 -1.46 7.51 -17.67
C THR A 10 -0.08 7.23 -18.25
N GLN A 11 0.31 7.98 -19.27
CA GLN A 11 1.65 7.90 -19.83
C GLN A 11 2.66 8.30 -18.76
N VAL A 12 3.56 7.40 -18.43
CA VAL A 12 4.67 7.69 -17.54
C VAL A 12 5.86 8.06 -18.38
N ASP A 13 5.99 9.36 -18.68
CA ASP A 13 7.16 9.88 -19.38
C ASP A 13 8.30 10.07 -18.37
N ASN A 14 9.48 9.53 -18.68
CA ASN A 14 10.72 9.68 -17.93
C ASN A 14 10.83 9.02 -16.55
N VAL A 15 10.23 7.88 -16.33
CA VAL A 15 10.53 7.09 -15.12
C VAL A 15 11.84 6.33 -15.32
N PRO A 16 12.77 6.37 -14.36
CA PRO A 16 13.96 5.51 -14.37
C PRO A 16 13.52 4.05 -14.47
N LYS A 17 14.27 3.22 -15.25
CA LYS A 17 13.97 1.79 -15.34
C LYS A 17 13.81 1.19 -13.95
N GLY A 18 12.63 0.64 -13.67
CA GLY A 18 12.31 -0.06 -12.42
C GLY A 18 11.63 0.78 -11.34
N GLN A 19 11.26 2.05 -11.59
CA GLN A 19 10.39 2.82 -10.69
C GLN A 19 9.22 3.45 -11.45
N PRO A 20 8.03 2.91 -11.30
CA PRO A 20 6.80 3.47 -11.88
C PRO A 20 6.45 4.83 -11.28
N GLY A 21 5.88 5.75 -12.06
CA GLY A 21 5.62 7.12 -11.64
C GLY A 21 4.67 7.32 -10.45
N ILE A 22 3.94 6.29 -10.04
CA ILE A 22 3.09 6.30 -8.84
C ILE A 22 3.61 5.39 -7.73
N ALA A 23 4.51 4.45 -8.03
CA ALA A 23 5.05 3.53 -7.04
C ALA A 23 5.85 4.28 -5.97
N GLY A 24 5.53 4.00 -4.70
CA GLY A 24 6.13 4.67 -3.55
C GLY A 24 5.63 6.09 -3.30
N LYS A 25 4.65 6.60 -4.05
CA LYS A 25 3.99 7.87 -3.73
C LYS A 25 2.97 7.65 -2.62
N VAL A 26 3.11 8.36 -1.51
CA VAL A 26 2.25 8.19 -0.34
C VAL A 26 1.37 9.42 -0.11
N ALA A 27 0.09 9.20 0.16
CA ALA A 27 -0.81 10.22 0.67
C ALA A 27 -0.99 10.05 2.18
N VAL A 28 -0.66 11.10 2.93
CA VAL A 28 -0.81 11.16 4.39
C VAL A 28 -2.05 11.96 4.72
N VAL A 29 -3.00 11.33 5.41
CA VAL A 29 -4.22 11.98 5.92
C VAL A 29 -4.11 12.06 7.43
N ALA A 30 -3.82 13.25 7.95
CA ALA A 30 -3.54 13.48 9.36
C ALA A 30 -3.87 14.92 9.80
N GLU A 31 -3.98 15.15 11.10
CA GLU A 31 -4.04 16.48 11.69
C GLU A 31 -2.64 17.07 11.74
N PHE A 32 -2.48 18.27 11.20
CA PHE A 32 -1.23 19.06 11.20
C PHE A 32 -1.39 20.35 11.97
N SER A 33 -0.28 20.93 12.43
CA SER A 33 -0.30 22.22 13.15
C SER A 33 -0.58 23.42 12.23
N LYS A 34 -0.37 23.27 10.92
CA LYS A 34 -0.88 24.21 9.91
C LYS A 34 -2.13 23.64 9.26
N THR A 35 -3.18 24.42 9.22
CA THR A 35 -4.39 24.08 8.47
C THR A 35 -4.13 24.16 6.97
N LEU A 36 -4.28 23.05 6.28
CA LEU A 36 -4.13 22.93 4.83
C LEU A 36 -5.50 22.79 4.18
N THR A 37 -5.95 23.81 3.47
CA THR A 37 -7.25 23.80 2.78
C THR A 37 -7.29 22.86 1.59
N ALA A 38 -6.14 22.65 0.92
CA ALA A 38 -5.96 21.72 -0.19
C ALA A 38 -4.80 20.75 0.10
N PRO A 39 -4.77 19.56 -0.54
CA PRO A 39 -3.61 18.69 -0.49
C PRO A 39 -2.36 19.39 -1.04
N ILE A 40 -1.20 19.08 -0.47
CA ILE A 40 0.10 19.59 -0.92
C ILE A 40 1.06 18.44 -1.21
N SER A 41 1.82 18.54 -2.29
CA SER A 41 2.88 17.58 -2.61
C SER A 41 4.23 18.06 -2.14
N VAL A 42 4.96 17.23 -1.41
CA VAL A 42 6.27 17.53 -0.85
C VAL A 42 7.26 16.43 -1.19
N LYS A 43 8.52 16.80 -1.44
CA LYS A 43 9.60 15.90 -1.87
C LYS A 43 10.68 15.68 -0.81
N SER A 44 10.60 16.37 0.32
CA SER A 44 11.58 16.28 1.40
C SER A 44 10.99 16.64 2.75
N TYR A 45 11.62 16.15 3.82
CA TYR A 45 11.26 16.51 5.19
C TYR A 45 11.27 18.02 5.42
N ALA A 46 12.31 18.73 4.93
CA ALA A 46 12.40 20.18 5.09
C ALA A 46 11.23 20.93 4.44
N GLN A 47 10.80 20.49 3.25
CA GLN A 47 9.62 21.05 2.59
C GLN A 47 8.35 20.72 3.38
N ALA A 48 8.17 19.48 3.85
CA ALA A 48 7.02 19.09 4.66
C ALA A 48 6.89 19.94 5.94
N ILE A 49 8.00 20.17 6.65
CA ILE A 49 8.04 21.05 7.83
C ILE A 49 7.65 22.48 7.45
N ALA A 50 8.20 23.02 6.38
CA ALA A 50 7.91 24.40 5.96
C ALA A 50 6.44 24.60 5.59
N GLU A 51 5.81 23.61 4.99
CA GLU A 51 4.43 23.69 4.46
C GLU A 51 3.35 23.30 5.48
N ALA A 52 3.59 22.26 6.29
CA ALA A 52 2.56 21.64 7.13
C ALA A 52 2.73 21.88 8.65
N VAL A 53 3.90 22.34 9.11
CA VAL A 53 4.21 22.43 10.55
C VAL A 53 4.36 23.86 11.02
N ASN A 54 3.83 24.13 12.22
CA ASN A 54 3.91 25.43 12.90
C ASN A 54 4.76 25.32 14.18
N GLY A 55 5.99 25.80 14.13
CA GLY A 55 6.89 25.79 15.29
C GLY A 55 7.57 24.45 15.55
N PRO A 56 8.19 24.30 16.73
CA PRO A 56 8.91 23.07 17.09
C PRO A 56 7.96 21.88 17.30
N ILE A 57 8.33 20.70 16.79
CA ILE A 57 7.59 19.47 17.03
C ILE A 57 7.88 18.97 18.44
N THR A 58 6.83 18.68 19.19
CA THR A 58 6.88 18.14 20.55
C THR A 58 5.94 16.93 20.67
N SER A 59 5.95 16.25 21.82
CA SER A 59 5.01 15.14 22.08
C SER A 59 3.53 15.58 22.15
N SER A 60 3.27 16.87 22.26
CA SER A 60 1.92 17.45 22.22
C SER A 60 1.52 18.03 20.86
N SER A 61 2.40 18.00 19.87
CA SER A 61 2.08 18.39 18.50
C SER A 61 1.08 17.42 17.87
N PRO A 62 0.28 17.84 16.88
CA PRO A 62 -0.56 16.94 16.11
C PRO A 62 0.21 15.72 15.56
N VAL A 63 -0.45 14.57 15.44
CA VAL A 63 0.21 13.34 15.02
C VAL A 63 0.84 13.46 13.63
N GLY A 64 0.24 14.22 12.73
CA GLY A 64 0.79 14.50 11.40
C GLY A 64 2.18 15.12 11.45
N ASP A 65 2.39 16.10 12.34
CA ASP A 65 3.71 16.71 12.53
C ASP A 65 4.73 15.69 13.04
N GLN A 66 4.32 14.86 14.01
CA GLN A 66 5.20 13.91 14.68
C GLN A 66 5.68 12.77 13.78
N ILE A 67 4.91 12.38 12.76
CA ILE A 67 5.26 11.24 11.91
C ILE A 67 6.16 11.62 10.72
N LEU A 68 6.26 12.89 10.36
CA LEU A 68 6.99 13.32 9.15
C LEU A 68 8.46 12.90 9.15
N ASP A 69 9.17 13.08 10.28
CA ASP A 69 10.58 12.68 10.39
C ASP A 69 10.74 11.17 10.15
N SER A 70 9.87 10.35 10.75
CA SER A 70 9.91 8.89 10.59
C SER A 70 9.61 8.47 9.16
N LEU A 71 8.64 9.09 8.51
CA LEU A 71 8.24 8.78 7.13
C LEU A 71 9.39 9.05 6.14
N PHE A 72 9.98 10.24 6.20
CA PHE A 72 11.10 10.61 5.31
C PHE A 72 12.39 9.88 5.66
N ARG A 73 12.64 9.60 6.93
CA ARG A 73 13.79 8.81 7.38
C ARG A 73 13.67 7.35 6.94
N GLY A 74 12.46 6.81 6.82
CA GLY A 74 12.19 5.51 6.25
C GLY A 74 12.43 5.40 4.75
N GLY A 75 12.56 6.55 4.03
CA GLY A 75 12.87 6.56 2.59
C GLY A 75 11.79 7.17 1.68
N ALA A 76 10.69 7.68 2.22
CA ALA A 76 9.67 8.34 1.40
C ALA A 76 10.23 9.60 0.72
N THR A 77 9.97 9.75 -0.59
CA THR A 77 10.49 10.87 -1.41
C THR A 77 9.40 11.63 -2.16
N ASP A 78 8.19 11.09 -2.21
CA ASP A 78 7.02 11.70 -2.86
C ASP A 78 5.80 11.56 -1.97
N VAL A 79 5.46 12.63 -1.27
CA VAL A 79 4.44 12.62 -0.22
C VAL A 79 3.39 13.68 -0.51
N ILE A 80 2.11 13.27 -0.54
CA ILE A 80 0.97 14.17 -0.55
C ILE A 80 0.50 14.32 0.90
N ILE A 81 0.45 15.53 1.41
CA ILE A 81 -0.04 15.83 2.75
C ILE A 81 -1.45 16.42 2.65
N LYS A 82 -2.39 15.80 3.33
CA LYS A 82 -3.75 16.31 3.52
C LYS A 82 -4.04 16.49 4.99
N ASP A 83 -4.30 17.74 5.37
CA ASP A 83 -4.76 18.07 6.71
C ASP A 83 -6.22 17.67 6.90
N ILE A 84 -6.50 17.10 8.05
CA ILE A 84 -7.83 16.76 8.54
C ILE A 84 -8.09 17.57 9.81
N SER A 85 -9.28 18.16 9.91
CA SER A 85 -9.73 18.84 11.14
C SER A 85 -10.76 17.97 11.82
N PRO A 86 -10.35 17.02 12.69
CA PRO A 86 -11.27 16.09 13.31
C PRO A 86 -12.15 16.80 14.34
N SER A 87 -13.37 16.32 14.53
CA SER A 87 -14.30 16.81 15.57
C SER A 87 -13.74 16.62 16.98
N THR A 88 -12.88 15.62 17.17
CA THR A 88 -12.10 15.38 18.39
C THR A 88 -10.63 15.32 18.04
N ALA A 89 -9.85 16.29 18.51
CA ALA A 89 -8.43 16.39 18.24
C ALA A 89 -7.70 15.05 18.54
N GLY A 90 -6.87 14.61 17.61
CA GLY A 90 -6.11 13.36 17.71
C GLY A 90 -6.92 12.07 17.58
N SER A 91 -8.25 12.14 17.33
CA SER A 91 -9.13 10.96 17.27
C SER A 91 -10.18 11.11 16.17
N PRO A 92 -9.77 11.14 14.89
CA PRO A 92 -10.71 11.25 13.78
C PRO A 92 -11.59 10.01 13.65
N THR A 93 -12.81 10.23 13.20
CA THR A 93 -13.71 9.16 12.76
C THR A 93 -13.32 8.65 11.37
N GLY A 94 -13.73 7.43 11.02
CA GLY A 94 -13.53 6.89 9.67
C GLY A 94 -14.16 7.78 8.59
N ALA A 95 -15.32 8.36 8.85
CA ALA A 95 -16.00 9.28 7.93
C ALA A 95 -15.21 10.58 7.69
N GLU A 96 -14.58 11.16 8.71
CA GLU A 96 -13.75 12.36 8.58
C GLU A 96 -12.49 12.04 7.77
N ILE A 97 -11.87 10.88 8.00
CA ILE A 97 -10.71 10.40 7.22
C ILE A 97 -11.09 10.22 5.74
N VAL A 98 -12.21 9.54 5.47
CA VAL A 98 -12.70 9.32 4.10
C VAL A 98 -13.02 10.65 3.42
N THR A 99 -13.69 11.58 4.11
CA THR A 99 -13.98 12.92 3.58
C THR A 99 -12.69 13.65 3.19
N ALA A 100 -11.63 13.55 3.99
CA ALA A 100 -10.34 14.15 3.65
C ALA A 100 -9.67 13.40 2.48
N ALA A 101 -9.69 12.08 2.47
CA ALA A 101 -9.09 11.24 1.44
C ALA A 101 -9.76 11.43 0.06
N THR A 102 -11.06 11.66 -0.01
CA THR A 102 -11.77 11.94 -1.27
C THR A 102 -11.37 13.25 -1.94
N THR A 103 -10.70 14.16 -1.23
CA THR A 103 -10.15 15.39 -1.82
C THR A 103 -8.77 15.19 -2.46
N LEU A 104 -8.19 13.98 -2.40
CA LEU A 104 -6.92 13.65 -3.01
C LEU A 104 -7.13 13.36 -4.51
N GLU A 105 -6.92 14.39 -5.35
CA GLU A 105 -7.08 14.29 -6.80
C GLU A 105 -5.93 13.59 -7.49
N GLU A 106 -4.72 13.65 -6.90
CA GLU A 106 -3.52 13.03 -7.45
C GLU A 106 -3.55 11.50 -7.30
N LYS A 107 -2.90 10.80 -8.24
CA LYS A 107 -2.67 9.36 -8.14
C LYS A 107 -1.54 9.08 -7.13
N TYR A 108 -1.74 8.09 -6.27
CA TYR A 108 -0.78 7.63 -5.27
C TYR A 108 -0.90 6.12 -5.05
N ASP A 109 0.17 5.51 -4.53
CA ASP A 109 0.29 4.07 -4.29
C ASP A 109 -0.21 3.69 -2.88
N ILE A 110 0.08 4.55 -1.89
CA ILE A 110 -0.12 4.25 -0.48
C ILE A 110 -0.98 5.33 0.18
N LEU A 111 -2.03 4.91 0.88
CA LEU A 111 -2.74 5.74 1.85
C LEU A 111 -2.18 5.48 3.24
N PHE A 112 -1.57 6.49 3.85
CA PHE A 112 -1.06 6.39 5.21
C PHE A 112 -1.93 7.17 6.18
N ILE A 113 -2.43 6.47 7.20
CA ILE A 113 -3.28 7.03 8.27
C ILE A 113 -2.60 6.78 9.62
N PRO A 114 -2.05 7.82 10.30
CA PRO A 114 -1.24 7.63 11.49
C PRO A 114 -2.05 7.45 12.79
N TYR A 115 -3.30 7.09 12.71
CA TYR A 115 -4.16 6.90 13.88
C TYR A 115 -4.40 5.43 14.17
N VAL A 116 -4.43 5.06 15.47
CA VAL A 116 -4.91 3.76 15.91
C VAL A 116 -6.43 3.74 15.83
N LEU A 117 -6.95 3.21 14.75
CA LEU A 117 -8.38 3.21 14.46
C LEU A 117 -9.11 2.06 15.14
N THR A 118 -10.38 2.25 15.47
CA THR A 118 -11.32 1.17 15.80
C THR A 118 -11.69 0.38 14.54
N ASP A 119 -12.17 -0.85 14.70
CA ASP A 119 -12.57 -1.68 13.55
C ASP A 119 -13.69 -1.02 12.73
N SER A 120 -14.60 -0.30 13.37
CA SER A 120 -15.64 0.48 12.68
C SER A 120 -15.04 1.59 11.78
N ASN A 121 -14.03 2.30 12.26
CA ASN A 121 -13.35 3.34 11.47
C ASN A 121 -12.51 2.73 10.35
N ILE A 122 -11.85 1.58 10.61
CA ILE A 122 -11.14 0.81 9.59
C ILE A 122 -12.08 0.34 8.48
N THR A 123 -13.28 -0.17 8.85
CA THR A 123 -14.31 -0.60 7.88
C THR A 123 -14.75 0.56 6.97
N ALA A 124 -14.90 1.77 7.52
CA ALA A 124 -15.24 2.93 6.69
C ALA A 124 -14.10 3.30 5.71
N VAL A 125 -12.85 3.21 6.17
CA VAL A 125 -11.68 3.41 5.29
C VAL A 125 -11.61 2.31 4.22
N LYS A 126 -11.86 1.04 4.59
CA LYS A 126 -11.87 -0.07 3.63
C LYS A 126 -12.89 0.14 2.52
N ALA A 127 -14.10 0.59 2.84
CA ALA A 127 -15.10 0.90 1.83
C ALA A 127 -14.60 1.96 0.82
N TYR A 128 -13.88 2.99 1.29
CA TYR A 128 -13.24 3.97 0.40
C TYR A 128 -12.16 3.33 -0.49
N LEU A 129 -11.36 2.38 0.05
CA LEU A 129 -10.36 1.68 -0.75
C LEU A 129 -11.00 0.79 -1.82
N ASP A 130 -12.16 0.18 -1.52
CA ASP A 130 -12.94 -0.61 -2.47
C ASP A 130 -13.51 0.26 -3.58
N ASP A 131 -14.06 1.42 -3.25
CA ASP A 131 -14.52 2.41 -4.24
C ASP A 131 -13.36 2.85 -5.16
N ARG A 132 -12.16 3.04 -4.59
CA ARG A 132 -10.95 3.36 -5.35
C ARG A 132 -10.55 2.21 -6.29
N PHE A 133 -10.61 0.98 -5.81
CA PHE A 133 -10.32 -0.21 -6.60
C PHE A 133 -11.32 -0.36 -7.76
N GLU A 134 -12.62 -0.19 -7.49
CA GLU A 134 -13.68 -0.22 -8.52
C GLU A 134 -13.52 0.90 -9.54
N ALA A 135 -13.01 2.06 -9.12
CA ALA A 135 -12.68 3.17 -10.02
C ALA A 135 -11.36 2.97 -10.78
N SER A 136 -10.68 1.82 -10.61
CA SER A 136 -9.38 1.50 -11.23
C SER A 136 -8.23 2.42 -10.79
N HIS A 137 -8.29 2.87 -9.54
CA HIS A 137 -7.25 3.61 -8.86
C HIS A 137 -6.91 2.95 -7.51
N PRO A 138 -6.58 1.65 -7.49
CA PRO A 138 -6.32 0.95 -6.25
C PRO A 138 -5.15 1.57 -5.48
N VAL A 139 -5.30 1.57 -4.17
CA VAL A 139 -4.28 2.03 -3.22
C VAL A 139 -4.22 1.08 -2.04
N GLY A 140 -3.05 0.93 -1.43
CA GLY A 140 -2.90 0.12 -0.22
C GLY A 140 -2.83 0.97 1.04
N LEU A 141 -3.56 0.58 2.08
CA LEU A 141 -3.54 1.23 3.38
C LEU A 141 -2.30 0.79 4.19
N ILE A 142 -1.64 1.76 4.82
CA ILE A 142 -0.74 1.52 5.94
C ILE A 142 -1.27 2.30 7.15
N ALA A 143 -1.42 1.61 8.28
CA ALA A 143 -1.90 2.24 9.52
C ALA A 143 -1.31 1.57 10.76
N PRO A 144 -1.14 2.30 11.89
CA PRO A 144 -0.83 1.71 13.18
C PRO A 144 -2.05 0.98 13.74
N VAL A 145 -1.81 -0.16 14.38
CA VAL A 145 -2.84 -0.94 15.08
C VAL A 145 -2.35 -1.34 16.46
N THR A 146 -3.17 -1.12 17.46
CA THR A 146 -2.93 -1.61 18.81
C THR A 146 -4.18 -2.32 19.31
N ARG A 147 -4.04 -3.57 19.72
CA ARG A 147 -5.10 -4.41 20.28
C ARG A 147 -4.58 -5.11 21.54
N THR A 148 -5.48 -5.56 22.39
CA THR A 148 -5.10 -6.22 23.65
C THR A 148 -4.89 -7.72 23.45
N ALA A 149 -5.76 -8.39 22.72
CA ALA A 149 -5.70 -9.82 22.50
C ALA A 149 -5.39 -10.17 21.04
N ALA A 150 -4.77 -11.33 20.81
CA ALA A 150 -4.47 -11.83 19.46
C ALA A 150 -5.74 -11.99 18.60
N ALA A 151 -6.86 -12.40 19.21
CA ALA A 151 -8.15 -12.52 18.51
C ALA A 151 -8.64 -11.19 17.94
N ASP A 152 -8.39 -10.07 18.63
CA ASP A 152 -8.79 -8.74 18.15
C ASP A 152 -7.97 -8.33 16.93
N TYR A 153 -6.68 -8.69 16.88
CA TYR A 153 -5.85 -8.47 15.69
C TYR A 153 -6.38 -9.28 14.49
N VAL A 154 -6.75 -10.54 14.70
CA VAL A 154 -7.34 -11.39 13.65
C VAL A 154 -8.65 -10.79 13.14
N THR A 155 -9.51 -10.31 14.03
CA THR A 155 -10.76 -9.64 13.65
C THR A 155 -10.51 -8.38 12.81
N THR A 156 -9.53 -7.56 13.23
CA THR A 156 -9.16 -6.35 12.49
C THR A 156 -8.59 -6.69 11.10
N SER A 157 -7.73 -7.69 10.99
CA SER A 157 -7.13 -8.08 9.71
C SER A 157 -8.14 -8.68 8.74
N ALA A 158 -9.14 -9.41 9.23
CA ALA A 158 -10.21 -10.01 8.41
C ALA A 158 -11.03 -8.97 7.62
N ILE A 159 -11.01 -7.69 8.01
CA ILE A 159 -11.61 -6.59 7.24
C ILE A 159 -10.94 -6.45 5.86
N PHE A 160 -9.70 -6.88 5.72
CA PHE A 160 -8.90 -6.80 4.50
C PHE A 160 -8.70 -8.15 3.80
N ALA A 161 -9.56 -9.13 4.06
CA ALA A 161 -9.46 -10.46 3.46
C ALA A 161 -9.59 -10.47 1.92
N ASP A 162 -10.13 -9.41 1.34
CA ASP A 162 -10.27 -9.16 -0.10
C ASP A 162 -9.35 -8.04 -0.62
N GLY A 163 -8.32 -7.65 0.14
CA GLY A 163 -7.28 -6.70 -0.25
C GLY A 163 -7.42 -5.30 0.34
N GLY A 164 -6.60 -4.38 -0.19
CA GLY A 164 -6.62 -2.95 0.17
C GLY A 164 -5.71 -2.58 1.34
N THR A 165 -4.82 -3.46 1.83
CA THR A 165 -3.82 -3.08 2.84
C THR A 165 -2.41 -3.50 2.44
N PHE A 166 -1.44 -2.63 2.72
CA PHE A 166 -0.01 -2.92 2.61
C PHE A 166 0.66 -3.13 3.98
N GLY A 167 -0.09 -2.96 5.05
CA GLY A 167 0.38 -3.32 6.39
C GLY A 167 -0.31 -2.60 7.54
N LEU A 168 -0.67 -3.37 8.53
CA LEU A 168 -1.16 -2.91 9.83
C LEU A 168 -0.02 -3.06 10.85
N VAL A 169 0.65 -1.97 11.21
CA VAL A 169 1.86 -2.01 12.06
C VAL A 169 1.47 -2.01 13.53
N SER A 170 1.91 -3.03 14.26
CA SER A 170 1.56 -3.22 15.68
C SER A 170 2.74 -3.07 16.66
N GLN A 171 3.97 -3.00 16.14
CA GLN A 171 5.19 -2.88 16.94
C GLN A 171 5.76 -1.47 16.90
N GLN A 172 6.43 -1.07 18.00
CA GLN A 172 7.23 0.14 18.06
C GLN A 172 8.66 -0.19 17.66
N PHE A 173 9.26 0.67 16.83
CA PHE A 173 10.66 0.58 16.42
C PHE A 173 11.53 1.53 17.24
N THR A 174 12.76 1.13 17.50
CA THR A 174 13.80 2.04 17.99
C THR A 174 14.73 2.35 16.83
N VAL A 175 14.89 3.63 16.53
CA VAL A 175 15.73 4.14 15.43
C VAL A 175 16.61 5.25 15.98
N ASN A 176 17.93 5.14 15.80
CA ASN A 176 18.92 6.07 16.39
C ASN A 176 18.69 6.32 17.89
N ASP A 177 18.62 5.25 18.65
CA ASP A 177 18.38 5.24 20.11
C ASP A 177 17.04 5.89 20.55
N THR A 178 16.15 6.23 19.61
CA THR A 178 14.84 6.81 19.91
C THR A 178 13.74 5.77 19.72
N VAL A 179 12.96 5.53 20.77
CA VAL A 179 11.75 4.69 20.69
C VAL A 179 10.65 5.47 20.00
N LEU A 180 10.25 5.01 18.82
CA LEU A 180 9.16 5.60 18.05
C LEU A 180 7.82 5.15 18.63
N SER A 181 6.80 6.01 18.60
CA SER A 181 5.42 5.58 18.84
C SER A 181 4.96 4.59 17.76
N VAL A 182 3.85 3.87 17.95
CA VAL A 182 3.33 2.95 16.94
C VAL A 182 3.00 3.69 15.64
N ALA A 183 2.48 4.92 15.72
CA ALA A 183 2.22 5.77 14.56
C ALA A 183 3.49 6.15 13.81
N GLN A 184 4.55 6.55 14.53
CA GLN A 184 5.85 6.85 13.94
C GLN A 184 6.53 5.61 13.36
N SER A 185 6.36 4.43 14.00
CA SER A 185 6.87 3.15 13.49
C SER A 185 6.14 2.73 12.21
N ALA A 186 4.82 2.95 12.14
CA ALA A 186 4.05 2.73 10.91
C ALA A 186 4.48 3.71 9.79
N ALA A 187 4.78 4.96 10.12
CA ALA A 187 5.32 5.93 9.17
C ALA A 187 6.71 5.52 8.65
N TYR A 188 7.58 5.04 9.55
CA TYR A 188 8.89 4.51 9.19
C TYR A 188 8.78 3.30 8.25
N TYR A 189 7.91 2.34 8.58
CA TYR A 189 7.62 1.19 7.74
C TYR A 189 7.04 1.61 6.38
N CYS A 190 6.14 2.60 6.35
CA CYS A 190 5.62 3.18 5.11
C CYS A 190 6.76 3.74 4.24
N GLY A 191 7.68 4.49 4.83
CA GLY A 191 8.86 5.01 4.12
C GLY A 191 9.73 3.90 3.53
N LEU A 192 10.00 2.82 4.29
CA LEU A 192 10.74 1.65 3.80
C LEU A 192 10.07 0.98 2.60
N ILE A 193 8.74 0.92 2.59
CA ILE A 193 7.98 0.39 1.44
C ILE A 193 8.09 1.35 0.24
N CYS A 194 8.04 2.66 0.45
CA CYS A 194 8.16 3.65 -0.62
C CYS A 194 9.50 3.56 -1.37
N GLU A 195 10.58 3.25 -0.67
CA GLU A 195 11.92 3.12 -1.25
C GLU A 195 12.07 1.86 -2.13
N ARG A 196 11.27 0.83 -1.89
CA ARG A 196 11.38 -0.45 -2.57
C ARG A 196 10.56 -0.51 -3.85
N LYS A 197 11.05 -1.33 -4.79
CA LYS A 197 10.29 -1.65 -6.01
C LYS A 197 8.97 -2.33 -5.67
N VAL A 198 8.00 -2.22 -6.56
CA VAL A 198 6.68 -2.83 -6.37
C VAL A 198 6.72 -4.36 -6.34
N ASP A 199 7.66 -4.96 -7.07
CA ASP A 199 7.89 -6.39 -7.21
C ASP A 199 8.85 -6.97 -6.15
N GLU A 200 9.28 -6.18 -5.18
CA GLU A 200 10.20 -6.64 -4.14
C GLU A 200 9.46 -7.10 -2.89
N SER A 201 9.59 -8.41 -2.57
CA SER A 201 9.08 -8.96 -1.31
C SER A 201 9.81 -8.38 -0.10
N PHE A 202 9.07 -8.15 0.98
CA PHE A 202 9.59 -7.69 2.27
C PHE A 202 9.93 -8.85 3.22
N THR A 203 9.59 -10.08 2.85
CA THR A 203 9.84 -11.29 3.66
C THR A 203 11.32 -11.47 3.92
N MET A 204 11.70 -11.59 5.18
CA MET A 204 13.08 -11.75 5.68
C MET A 204 14.04 -10.61 5.26
N LYS A 205 13.50 -9.47 4.82
CA LYS A 205 14.30 -8.28 4.51
C LYS A 205 14.59 -7.47 5.75
N THR A 206 15.82 -6.96 5.81
CA THR A 206 16.27 -6.11 6.92
C THR A 206 15.47 -4.81 6.98
N LEU A 207 15.06 -4.44 8.18
CA LEU A 207 14.52 -3.12 8.50
C LEU A 207 15.71 -2.18 8.73
N GLU A 208 16.13 -1.50 7.67
CA GLU A 208 17.25 -0.57 7.70
C GLU A 208 17.07 0.45 8.85
N GLY A 209 18.11 0.66 9.63
CA GLY A 209 18.13 1.62 10.73
C GLY A 209 17.35 1.24 11.99
N VAL A 210 16.61 0.12 12.00
CA VAL A 210 15.90 -0.36 13.21
C VAL A 210 16.87 -1.09 14.12
N GLU A 211 16.95 -0.64 15.38
CA GLU A 211 17.88 -1.13 16.38
C GLU A 211 17.23 -2.01 17.46
N ALA A 212 15.93 -1.82 17.67
CA ALA A 212 15.10 -2.63 18.57
C ALA A 212 13.63 -2.57 18.15
N VAL A 213 12.84 -3.54 18.61
CA VAL A 213 11.38 -3.59 18.44
C VAL A 213 10.69 -3.87 19.77
N THR A 214 9.53 -3.25 19.99
CA THR A 214 8.73 -3.42 21.21
C THR A 214 7.24 -3.58 20.85
N PRO A 215 6.54 -4.63 21.35
CA PRO A 215 7.12 -5.76 22.09
C PRO A 215 7.98 -6.65 21.17
N GLU A 216 9.00 -7.28 21.75
CA GLU A 216 9.71 -8.36 21.06
C GLU A 216 8.87 -9.63 21.19
N LEU A 217 8.44 -10.17 20.05
CA LEU A 217 7.51 -11.28 19.98
C LEU A 217 8.22 -12.62 19.82
N THR A 218 7.61 -13.68 20.36
CA THR A 218 7.99 -15.08 20.14
C THR A 218 7.13 -15.69 19.02
N PHE A 219 7.68 -16.71 18.34
CA PHE A 219 7.10 -17.28 17.09
C PHE A 219 6.89 -18.79 17.17
N ALA A 220 6.79 -19.39 18.37
CA ALA A 220 6.32 -20.75 18.48
C ALA A 220 4.82 -20.82 18.12
N GLN A 221 4.37 -21.98 17.68
CA GLN A 221 2.97 -22.18 17.34
C GLN A 221 2.05 -21.79 18.51
N GLY A 222 1.10 -20.90 18.28
CA GLY A 222 0.20 -20.37 19.29
C GLY A 222 0.67 -19.08 19.97
N ASP A 223 1.91 -18.68 19.80
CA ASP A 223 2.44 -17.40 20.30
C ASP A 223 1.81 -16.20 19.59
N MET A 224 1.92 -15.02 20.20
CA MET A 224 1.40 -13.77 19.63
C MET A 224 2.04 -13.46 18.28
N GLY A 225 3.36 -13.56 18.17
CA GLY A 225 4.06 -13.29 16.90
C GLY A 225 3.64 -14.24 15.77
N TYR A 226 3.48 -15.53 16.09
CA TYR A 226 2.96 -16.50 15.12
C TYR A 226 1.56 -16.14 14.63
N LYS A 227 0.63 -15.82 15.55
CA LYS A 227 -0.76 -15.43 15.21
C LYS A 227 -0.84 -14.13 14.40
N LEU A 228 0.02 -13.16 14.70
CA LEU A 228 0.07 -11.91 13.93
C LEU A 228 0.58 -12.15 12.51
N VAL A 229 1.60 -12.99 12.32
CA VAL A 229 2.08 -13.36 11.00
C VAL A 229 1.01 -14.10 10.19
N GLU A 230 0.29 -15.06 10.82
CA GLU A 230 -0.83 -15.74 10.17
C GLU A 230 -1.97 -14.79 9.78
N ALA A 231 -2.20 -13.75 10.59
CA ALA A 231 -3.20 -12.73 10.32
C ALA A 231 -2.73 -11.63 9.34
N GLY A 232 -1.54 -11.76 8.74
CA GLY A 232 -1.05 -10.83 7.71
C GLY A 232 -0.50 -9.51 8.25
N TYR A 233 0.01 -9.48 9.48
CA TYR A 233 0.69 -8.32 10.03
C TYR A 233 2.19 -8.34 9.69
N PRO A 234 2.79 -7.19 9.34
CA PRO A 234 4.23 -7.08 9.15
C PRO A 234 4.94 -7.10 10.52
N VAL A 235 5.31 -8.29 10.97
CA VAL A 235 5.94 -8.49 12.28
C VAL A 235 7.45 -8.51 12.15
N ALA A 236 8.12 -7.65 12.92
CA ALA A 236 9.57 -7.58 12.99
C ALA A 236 10.14 -8.56 14.02
N LYS A 237 11.24 -9.23 13.65
CA LYS A 237 12.00 -10.17 14.49
C LYS A 237 13.48 -9.85 14.46
N CYS A 238 14.14 -10.00 15.59
CA CYS A 238 15.59 -9.93 15.69
C CYS A 238 16.22 -11.25 15.20
N LEU A 239 17.04 -11.20 14.15
CA LEU A 239 17.86 -12.33 13.73
C LEU A 239 19.23 -12.34 14.43
N ASN A 240 19.83 -11.17 14.64
CA ASN A 240 21.11 -11.03 15.28
C ASN A 240 21.16 -9.75 16.11
N ARG A 241 21.12 -9.89 17.45
CA ARG A 241 21.14 -8.76 18.38
C ARG A 241 22.45 -7.98 18.35
N ALA A 242 23.58 -8.67 18.18
CA ALA A 242 24.89 -8.03 18.16
C ALA A 242 25.07 -7.12 16.95
N GLN A 243 24.41 -7.44 15.85
CA GLN A 243 24.42 -6.68 14.60
C GLN A 243 23.18 -5.78 14.44
N LYS A 244 22.29 -5.73 15.45
CA LYS A 244 21.00 -5.02 15.34
C LYS A 244 20.23 -5.39 14.07
N ASN A 245 20.26 -6.66 13.67
CA ASN A 245 19.61 -7.13 12.44
C ASN A 245 18.17 -7.53 12.73
N PHE A 246 17.23 -6.64 12.40
CA PHE A 246 15.80 -6.86 12.49
C PHE A 246 15.23 -7.03 11.08
N VAL A 247 14.34 -8.02 10.92
CA VAL A 247 13.71 -8.33 9.65
C VAL A 247 12.20 -8.45 9.82
N ILE A 248 11.44 -8.20 8.75
CA ILE A 248 10.04 -8.61 8.69
C ILE A 248 10.01 -10.13 8.49
N VAL A 249 9.33 -10.85 9.38
CA VAL A 249 9.27 -12.33 9.33
C VAL A 249 8.61 -12.81 8.04
N ASN A 250 7.50 -12.17 7.67
CA ASN A 250 6.75 -12.47 6.47
C ASN A 250 5.99 -11.21 6.04
N SER A 251 5.97 -10.91 4.76
CA SER A 251 5.21 -9.81 4.15
C SER A 251 3.84 -10.24 3.62
N ARG A 252 3.38 -11.42 4.03
CA ARG A 252 2.04 -11.93 3.73
C ARG A 252 0.97 -10.94 4.23
N LEU A 253 -0.04 -10.69 3.40
CA LEU A 253 -1.16 -9.81 3.71
C LEU A 253 -2.39 -10.62 4.16
N PRO A 254 -3.41 -9.98 4.77
CA PRO A 254 -4.68 -10.63 5.04
C PRO A 254 -5.43 -11.07 3.77
N HIS A 255 -5.14 -10.46 2.63
CA HIS A 255 -5.79 -10.74 1.35
C HIS A 255 -5.61 -12.19 0.94
N VAL A 256 -6.75 -12.89 0.78
CA VAL A 256 -6.82 -14.29 0.35
C VAL A 256 -7.28 -14.34 -1.09
N ALA A 257 -6.41 -14.82 -1.97
CA ALA A 257 -6.74 -15.11 -3.36
C ALA A 257 -6.97 -16.61 -3.54
N THR A 258 -7.78 -16.98 -4.52
CA THR A 258 -7.99 -18.37 -4.90
C THR A 258 -7.10 -18.68 -6.11
N ALA A 259 -6.17 -19.60 -5.96
CA ALA A 259 -5.33 -20.07 -7.04
C ALA A 259 -6.15 -20.90 -8.07
N THR A 260 -5.59 -21.12 -9.27
CA THR A 260 -6.25 -21.83 -10.37
C THR A 260 -6.68 -23.26 -10.00
N ASP A 261 -5.98 -23.89 -9.06
CA ASP A 261 -6.31 -25.21 -8.54
C ASP A 261 -7.40 -25.19 -7.44
N GLY A 262 -7.91 -24.01 -7.10
CA GLY A 262 -8.91 -23.81 -6.06
C GLY A 262 -8.31 -23.66 -4.64
N THR A 263 -6.99 -23.61 -4.49
CA THR A 263 -6.34 -23.41 -3.20
C THR A 263 -6.43 -21.93 -2.79
N GLU A 264 -6.80 -21.67 -1.54
CA GLU A 264 -6.76 -20.34 -0.96
C GLU A 264 -5.33 -20.00 -0.48
N VAL A 265 -4.80 -18.85 -0.92
CA VAL A 265 -3.47 -18.37 -0.56
C VAL A 265 -3.51 -16.90 -0.17
N ASN A 266 -2.79 -16.56 0.89
CA ASN A 266 -2.59 -15.16 1.23
C ASN A 266 -1.58 -14.53 0.27
N LEU A 267 -1.91 -13.36 -0.27
CA LEU A 267 -0.99 -12.62 -1.11
C LEU A 267 0.18 -12.05 -0.31
N ASP A 268 1.36 -12.00 -0.92
CA ASP A 268 2.48 -11.22 -0.40
C ASP A 268 2.32 -9.74 -0.77
N LEU A 269 2.90 -8.84 0.02
CA LEU A 269 2.87 -7.39 -0.20
C LEU A 269 3.29 -7.01 -1.62
N TYR A 270 4.34 -7.65 -2.18
CA TYR A 270 4.80 -7.34 -3.53
C TYR A 270 3.75 -7.68 -4.59
N MET A 271 3.01 -8.78 -4.41
CA MET A 271 1.95 -9.20 -5.34
C MET A 271 0.82 -8.16 -5.35
N GLU A 272 0.32 -7.78 -4.17
CA GLU A 272 -0.74 -6.77 -4.04
C GLU A 272 -0.30 -5.41 -4.63
N ARG A 273 0.93 -4.97 -4.35
CA ARG A 273 1.48 -3.73 -4.92
C ARG A 273 1.60 -3.82 -6.44
N THR A 274 2.08 -4.93 -6.96
CA THR A 274 2.22 -5.14 -8.41
C THR A 274 0.86 -5.20 -9.09
N ILE A 275 -0.14 -5.87 -8.50
CA ILE A 275 -1.53 -5.88 -8.99
C ILE A 275 -2.06 -4.44 -9.06
N ASN A 276 -1.97 -3.70 -7.96
CA ASN A 276 -2.43 -2.32 -7.90
C ASN A 276 -1.72 -1.43 -8.93
N TYR A 277 -0.42 -1.63 -9.10
CA TYR A 277 0.37 -0.93 -10.11
C TYR A 277 -0.09 -1.24 -11.54
N ILE A 278 -0.26 -2.52 -11.88
CA ILE A 278 -0.74 -2.95 -13.20
C ILE A 278 -2.14 -2.39 -13.46
N ILE A 279 -3.06 -2.47 -12.50
CA ILE A 279 -4.41 -1.90 -12.63
C ILE A 279 -4.34 -0.39 -12.92
N ASN A 280 -3.50 0.35 -12.20
CA ASN A 280 -3.31 1.78 -12.44
C ASN A 280 -2.73 2.08 -13.83
N LEU A 281 -1.85 1.23 -14.38
CA LEU A 281 -1.32 1.36 -15.73
C LEU A 281 -2.38 1.07 -16.81
N PHE A 282 -3.21 0.07 -16.58
CA PHE A 282 -4.27 -0.34 -17.49
C PHE A 282 -5.48 0.59 -17.49
N ASN A 283 -5.52 1.63 -16.70
CA ASN A 283 -6.59 2.62 -16.63
C ASN A 283 -6.57 3.56 -17.88
N LEU A 284 -7.66 3.66 -18.71
CA LEU A 284 -7.73 4.30 -20.05
C LEU A 284 -8.51 5.63 -20.10
N GLU A 285 -8.43 6.50 -19.07
CA GLU A 285 -9.15 7.80 -19.04
C GLU A 285 -8.86 8.67 -20.27
N ASP A 286 -7.65 8.56 -20.83
CA ASP A 286 -7.22 9.33 -22.00
C ASP A 286 -8.10 9.08 -23.25
N PHE A 287 -8.81 7.94 -23.27
CA PHE A 287 -9.72 7.60 -24.35
C PHE A 287 -11.18 8.01 -24.09
N PHE A 288 -11.48 8.60 -22.94
CA PHE A 288 -12.82 9.09 -22.66
C PHE A 288 -13.14 10.29 -23.57
N GLY A 289 -14.28 10.19 -24.25
CA GLY A 289 -14.70 11.20 -25.24
C GLY A 289 -14.25 10.93 -26.68
N GLU A 290 -13.36 9.95 -26.88
CA GLU A 290 -12.99 9.51 -28.23
C GLU A 290 -14.13 8.74 -28.91
N LYS A 291 -14.12 8.76 -30.25
CA LYS A 291 -15.14 8.02 -31.04
C LYS A 291 -14.90 6.51 -30.91
N ASN A 292 -15.90 5.76 -30.52
CA ASN A 292 -15.85 4.30 -30.47
C ASN A 292 -15.90 3.71 -31.90
N ASN A 293 -14.76 3.66 -32.54
CA ASN A 293 -14.56 3.16 -33.91
C ASN A 293 -13.36 2.18 -33.95
N PRO A 294 -13.16 1.43 -35.05
CA PRO A 294 -12.04 0.46 -35.11
C PRO A 294 -10.66 1.06 -34.83
N THR A 295 -10.39 2.28 -35.31
CA THR A 295 -9.09 2.94 -35.08
C THR A 295 -8.83 3.23 -33.61
N THR A 296 -9.85 3.63 -32.85
CA THR A 296 -9.74 3.86 -31.41
C THR A 296 -9.56 2.53 -30.67
N LEU A 297 -10.27 1.47 -31.10
CA LEU A 297 -10.08 0.12 -30.52
C LEU A 297 -8.66 -0.40 -30.77
N ASP A 298 -8.15 -0.27 -32.00
CA ASP A 298 -6.77 -0.64 -32.33
C ASP A 298 -5.75 0.15 -31.48
N ALA A 299 -6.01 1.44 -31.24
CA ALA A 299 -5.14 2.27 -30.38
C ALA A 299 -5.15 1.81 -28.91
N ILE A 300 -6.31 1.42 -28.39
CA ILE A 300 -6.46 0.83 -27.05
C ILE A 300 -5.68 -0.49 -26.97
N GLU A 301 -5.87 -1.40 -27.93
CA GLU A 301 -5.18 -2.69 -27.96
C GLU A 301 -3.66 -2.51 -28.03
N GLN A 302 -3.17 -1.61 -28.88
CA GLN A 302 -1.72 -1.32 -28.98
C GLN A 302 -1.17 -0.76 -27.67
N ARG A 303 -1.94 0.10 -27.00
CA ARG A 303 -1.55 0.66 -25.70
C ARG A 303 -1.44 -0.44 -24.63
N LEU A 304 -2.44 -1.30 -24.53
CA LEU A 304 -2.44 -2.41 -23.55
C LEU A 304 -1.34 -3.43 -23.86
N ALA A 305 -1.10 -3.74 -25.14
CA ALA A 305 0.00 -4.60 -25.55
C ALA A 305 1.36 -4.01 -25.16
N ARG A 306 1.53 -2.68 -25.27
CA ARG A 306 2.76 -2.00 -24.83
C ARG A 306 2.93 -2.09 -23.33
N ILE A 307 1.88 -1.89 -22.53
CA ILE A 307 1.93 -2.01 -21.07
C ILE A 307 2.29 -3.44 -20.67
N LYS A 308 1.64 -4.45 -21.28
CA LYS A 308 2.00 -5.86 -21.07
C LYS A 308 3.49 -6.08 -21.34
N TYR A 309 3.99 -5.64 -22.49
CA TYR A 309 5.39 -5.77 -22.86
C TYR A 309 6.32 -5.11 -21.83
N ASP A 310 6.00 -3.89 -21.39
CA ASP A 310 6.77 -3.14 -20.41
C ASP A 310 6.80 -3.85 -19.05
N CYS A 311 5.67 -4.41 -18.59
CA CYS A 311 5.58 -5.11 -17.32
C CYS A 311 6.25 -6.49 -17.34
N VAL A 312 6.09 -7.25 -18.42
CA VAL A 312 6.59 -8.62 -18.53
C VAL A 312 8.06 -8.64 -19.01
N GLU A 313 8.35 -8.00 -20.15
CA GLU A 313 9.65 -8.15 -20.82
C GLU A 313 10.69 -7.11 -20.38
N GLU A 314 10.29 -5.84 -20.17
CA GLU A 314 11.25 -4.80 -19.84
C GLU A 314 11.52 -4.70 -18.33
N GLN A 315 10.47 -4.82 -17.49
CA GLN A 315 10.60 -4.66 -16.05
C GLN A 315 10.66 -6.01 -15.32
N GLY A 316 10.11 -7.08 -15.90
CA GLY A 316 10.07 -8.40 -15.28
C GLY A 316 9.24 -8.42 -13.98
N LEU A 317 8.17 -7.64 -13.92
CA LEU A 317 7.31 -7.56 -12.72
C LEU A 317 6.46 -8.81 -12.54
N VAL A 318 6.05 -9.41 -13.65
CA VAL A 318 5.18 -10.59 -13.73
C VAL A 318 5.58 -11.43 -14.94
N ASN A 319 5.19 -12.70 -14.95
CA ASN A 319 5.48 -13.60 -16.07
C ASN A 319 4.53 -13.41 -17.24
N ASP A 320 3.27 -13.09 -16.97
CA ASP A 320 2.29 -12.80 -18.01
C ASP A 320 1.13 -11.93 -17.47
N ILE A 321 0.45 -11.26 -18.40
CA ILE A 321 -0.81 -10.55 -18.17
C ILE A 321 -1.76 -10.96 -19.28
N VAL A 322 -2.87 -11.61 -18.93
CA VAL A 322 -3.94 -11.94 -19.86
C VAL A 322 -5.01 -10.86 -19.74
N TYR A 323 -5.34 -10.25 -20.85
CA TYR A 323 -6.38 -9.22 -20.90
C TYR A 323 -7.24 -9.34 -22.15
N SER A 324 -8.44 -8.78 -22.11
CA SER A 324 -9.34 -8.66 -23.27
C SER A 324 -9.87 -7.24 -23.42
N VAL A 325 -10.20 -6.90 -24.66
CA VAL A 325 -10.86 -5.65 -25.04
C VAL A 325 -12.17 -6.00 -25.72
N GLU A 326 -13.27 -5.51 -25.21
CA GLU A 326 -14.60 -5.81 -25.71
C GLU A 326 -15.38 -4.53 -26.02
N LYS A 327 -15.92 -4.44 -27.24
CA LYS A 327 -16.89 -3.41 -27.56
C LYS A 327 -18.26 -3.82 -27.04
N VAL A 328 -18.66 -3.31 -25.90
CA VAL A 328 -19.93 -3.65 -25.25
C VAL A 328 -21.12 -3.04 -26.00
N ASN A 329 -21.01 -1.79 -26.43
CA ASN A 329 -22.04 -1.08 -27.21
C ASN A 329 -21.45 0.14 -27.91
N ARG A 330 -22.32 1.01 -28.47
CA ARG A 330 -21.91 2.21 -29.22
C ARG A 330 -21.01 3.16 -28.41
N ASP A 331 -21.25 3.27 -27.12
CA ASP A 331 -20.65 4.30 -26.26
C ASP A 331 -19.76 3.68 -25.16
N CYS A 332 -19.54 2.35 -25.17
CA CYS A 332 -18.80 1.63 -24.14
C CYS A 332 -17.84 0.61 -24.74
N VAL A 333 -16.57 0.72 -24.37
CA VAL A 333 -15.53 -0.29 -24.53
C VAL A 333 -15.17 -0.78 -23.13
N ARG A 334 -15.06 -2.09 -22.94
CA ARG A 334 -14.62 -2.72 -21.72
C ARG A 334 -13.26 -3.33 -21.96
N THR A 335 -12.35 -3.09 -21.03
CA THR A 335 -11.08 -3.81 -20.95
C THR A 335 -11.07 -4.61 -19.64
N ASN A 336 -10.66 -5.86 -19.70
CA ASN A 336 -10.59 -6.74 -18.55
C ASN A 336 -9.16 -7.26 -18.42
N ILE A 337 -8.62 -7.25 -17.23
CA ILE A 337 -7.47 -8.09 -16.88
C ILE A 337 -8.07 -9.42 -16.39
N GLU A 338 -7.77 -10.49 -17.10
CA GLU A 338 -8.32 -11.82 -16.83
C GLU A 338 -7.39 -12.59 -15.89
N GLU A 339 -6.08 -12.39 -16.06
CA GLU A 339 -5.07 -13.11 -15.28
C GLU A 339 -3.78 -12.28 -15.16
N ILE A 340 -3.12 -12.35 -14.02
CA ILE A 340 -1.76 -11.86 -13.80
C ILE A 340 -0.96 -13.01 -13.23
N VAL A 341 0.08 -13.46 -13.95
CA VAL A 341 0.91 -14.60 -13.57
C VAL A 341 2.19 -14.12 -12.91
N PHE A 342 2.38 -14.49 -11.66
CA PHE A 342 3.56 -14.15 -10.86
C PHE A 342 4.58 -15.29 -10.83
N ASP A 343 5.87 -14.93 -10.68
CA ASP A 343 6.86 -15.85 -10.15
C ASP A 343 6.57 -16.14 -8.67
N GLY A 344 6.62 -17.41 -8.29
CA GLY A 344 6.43 -17.78 -6.90
C GLY A 344 7.54 -17.25 -6.00
N VAL A 345 7.20 -16.73 -4.82
CA VAL A 345 8.18 -16.49 -3.76
C VAL A 345 8.51 -17.82 -3.10
N ILE A 346 9.78 -18.15 -3.02
CA ILE A 346 10.23 -19.31 -2.26
C ILE A 346 10.03 -18.99 -0.77
N THR A 347 8.93 -19.45 -0.20
CA THR A 347 8.62 -19.32 1.24
C THR A 347 9.13 -20.51 2.04
N GLU A 348 9.31 -21.67 1.38
CA GLU A 348 9.95 -22.88 1.91
C GLU A 348 10.89 -23.46 0.83
N ILE A 349 11.96 -24.11 1.25
CA ILE A 349 13.00 -24.64 0.33
C ILE A 349 12.45 -25.71 -0.62
N ASP A 350 11.27 -26.27 -0.33
CA ASP A 350 10.64 -27.36 -1.08
C ASP A 350 9.42 -26.96 -1.90
N ALA A 351 9.00 -25.69 -1.94
CA ALA A 351 7.79 -25.29 -2.65
C ALA A 351 8.04 -24.18 -3.66
N ASN A 352 8.11 -24.54 -4.95
CA ASN A 352 7.85 -23.60 -6.03
C ASN A 352 6.33 -23.43 -6.13
N VAL A 353 5.81 -22.27 -5.79
CA VAL A 353 4.39 -21.98 -5.93
C VAL A 353 4.25 -20.92 -7.00
N THR A 354 3.73 -21.31 -8.15
CA THR A 354 3.26 -20.37 -9.16
C THR A 354 1.83 -20.00 -8.80
N TYR A 355 1.53 -18.74 -8.61
CA TYR A 355 0.18 -18.27 -8.29
C TYR A 355 -0.43 -17.63 -9.54
N ASP A 356 -1.51 -18.23 -10.01
CA ASP A 356 -2.41 -17.56 -10.93
C ASP A 356 -3.40 -16.76 -10.07
N VAL A 357 -3.37 -15.43 -10.21
CA VAL A 357 -4.38 -14.56 -9.59
C VAL A 357 -5.40 -14.25 -10.67
N ILE A 358 -6.61 -14.79 -10.52
CA ILE A 358 -7.72 -14.54 -11.44
C ILE A 358 -8.57 -13.41 -10.89
#